data_84d56591bfc538c9adc3e35875992a6a
#
_entry.id   84d56591bfc538c9adc3e35875992a6a
#
_cell.length_a   1.000
_cell.length_b   1.000
_cell.length_c   1.000
_cell.angle_alpha   90.00
_cell.angle_beta   90.00
_cell.angle_gamma   90.00
#
_symmetry.space_group_name_H-M   'P 1'
#
loop_
_entity.id
_entity.type
_entity.pdbx_description
1 polymer ?
#
loop_
_entity_poly.entity_id
_entity_poly.type
_entity_poly.pdbx_seq_one_letter_code
_entity_poly.pdbx_strand_id
1 'polypeptide(L)'
;MIRKFIAIAILLLTATTVAPAQQIKWMTFDEAIAAQKKNPKKIFVDIYTNWCGPCKMLSSNTFTNKDLAKYVNDNYYPVKFNGEGNEVVNYKGQKFENKGYDPARSETRNSPHPITSVFQVAAYPTMLFLDEQANLLTGVPGYLTPSQLEIFLKLFANNDYKTVTSQEEFQKYQSNFKYTFKAN
;
A
#
# COMPACT_ATOMS: atom_id res chain seq x y z
N MET A 1 10.62 -1.90 -74.08
CA MET A 1 9.93 -1.22 -72.99
C MET A 1 10.01 -2.08 -71.73
N ILE A 2 10.91 -1.75 -70.80
CA ILE A 2 11.19 -2.52 -69.62
C ILE A 2 10.43 -1.85 -68.45
N ARG A 3 9.37 -2.47 -67.96
CA ARG A 3 8.63 -2.01 -66.78
C ARG A 3 9.41 -2.40 -65.50
N LYS A 4 9.99 -1.41 -64.83
CA LYS A 4 10.59 -1.59 -63.50
C LYS A 4 9.49 -1.66 -62.42
N PHE A 5 9.38 -2.82 -61.83
CA PHE A 5 8.54 -2.97 -60.59
C PHE A 5 9.37 -2.55 -59.39
N ILE A 6 9.03 -1.43 -58.76
CA ILE A 6 9.61 -0.99 -57.50
C ILE A 6 8.77 -1.67 -56.40
N ALA A 7 9.33 -2.67 -55.74
CA ALA A 7 8.75 -3.27 -54.54
C ALA A 7 9.09 -2.36 -53.35
N ILE A 8 8.09 -1.68 -52.82
CA ILE A 8 8.21 -0.91 -51.56
C ILE A 8 7.99 -1.90 -50.40
N ALA A 9 9.08 -2.30 -49.75
CA ALA A 9 9.05 -3.05 -48.50
C ALA A 9 8.69 -2.07 -47.37
N ILE A 10 7.42 -2.12 -46.92
CA ILE A 10 6.99 -1.39 -45.70
C ILE A 10 7.48 -2.20 -44.50
N LEU A 11 8.55 -1.72 -43.88
CA LEU A 11 9.08 -2.24 -42.63
C LEU A 11 8.15 -1.76 -41.49
N LEU A 12 7.21 -2.61 -41.08
CA LEU A 12 6.40 -2.36 -39.92
C LEU A 12 7.27 -2.45 -38.65
N LEU A 13 7.74 -1.28 -38.18
CA LEU A 13 8.40 -1.13 -36.89
C LEU A 13 7.33 -1.28 -35.78
N THR A 14 7.15 -2.47 -35.27
CA THR A 14 6.32 -2.71 -34.08
C THR A 14 7.05 -2.13 -32.88
N ALA A 15 6.72 -0.89 -32.49
CA ALA A 15 7.17 -0.28 -31.26
C ALA A 15 6.55 -1.08 -30.09
N THR A 16 7.32 -2.00 -29.50
CA THR A 16 6.96 -2.63 -28.24
C THR A 16 7.02 -1.57 -27.15
N THR A 17 5.87 -0.98 -26.81
CA THR A 17 5.75 -0.11 -25.63
C THR A 17 5.96 -0.97 -24.40
N VAL A 18 7.15 -0.90 -23.80
CA VAL A 18 7.39 -1.44 -22.47
C VAL A 18 6.55 -0.59 -21.51
N ALA A 19 5.42 -1.12 -21.08
CA ALA A 19 4.61 -0.48 -20.05
C ALA A 19 5.48 -0.34 -18.78
N PRO A 20 5.58 0.86 -18.17
CA PRO A 20 6.33 1.03 -16.94
C PRO A 20 5.81 0.06 -15.89
N ALA A 21 6.73 -0.51 -15.10
CA ALA A 21 6.36 -1.43 -14.02
C ALA A 21 5.33 -0.75 -13.11
N GLN A 22 4.22 -1.44 -12.86
CA GLN A 22 3.16 -0.95 -11.98
C GLN A 22 3.72 -0.76 -10.58
N GLN A 23 3.82 0.49 -10.11
CA GLN A 23 4.26 0.84 -8.77
C GLN A 23 3.07 1.33 -7.94
N ILE A 24 3.13 1.15 -6.62
CA ILE A 24 2.13 1.74 -5.71
C ILE A 24 2.27 3.26 -5.75
N LYS A 25 1.17 3.96 -5.97
CA LYS A 25 1.08 5.43 -6.01
C LYS A 25 0.88 5.97 -4.60
N TRP A 26 1.94 5.93 -3.81
CA TRP A 26 1.90 6.38 -2.42
C TRP A 26 1.47 7.84 -2.27
N MET A 27 0.68 8.11 -1.25
CA MET A 27 0.13 9.40 -0.87
C MET A 27 0.50 9.71 0.58
N THR A 28 0.39 10.97 0.98
CA THR A 28 0.35 11.38 2.38
C THR A 28 -1.02 11.05 3.01
N PHE A 29 -1.12 11.08 4.34
CA PHE A 29 -2.42 10.91 5.01
C PHE A 29 -3.44 11.96 4.58
N ASP A 30 -3.03 13.22 4.53
CA ASP A 30 -3.92 14.33 4.19
C ASP A 30 -4.43 14.24 2.76
N GLU A 31 -3.58 13.84 1.80
CA GLU A 31 -3.98 13.58 0.41
C GLU A 31 -4.99 12.45 0.30
N ALA A 32 -4.76 11.34 1.00
CA ALA A 32 -5.67 10.18 0.99
C ALA A 32 -7.04 10.54 1.60
N ILE A 33 -7.05 11.24 2.74
CA ILE A 33 -8.28 11.73 3.38
C ILE A 33 -9.02 12.73 2.47
N ALA A 34 -8.31 13.63 1.81
CA ALA A 34 -8.90 14.57 0.87
C ALA A 34 -9.50 13.89 -0.37
N ALA A 35 -8.80 12.87 -0.89
CA ALA A 35 -9.30 12.05 -1.99
C ALA A 35 -10.54 11.24 -1.59
N GLN A 36 -10.53 10.65 -0.39
CA GLN A 36 -11.63 9.87 0.16
C GLN A 36 -12.93 10.69 0.33
N LYS A 37 -12.82 11.97 0.71
CA LYS A 37 -13.98 12.89 0.80
C LYS A 37 -14.67 13.11 -0.55
N LYS A 38 -13.91 13.06 -1.65
CA LYS A 38 -14.43 13.25 -3.01
C LYS A 38 -14.95 11.95 -3.61
N ASN A 39 -14.27 10.86 -3.37
CA ASN A 39 -14.61 9.53 -3.86
C ASN A 39 -14.33 8.50 -2.76
N PRO A 40 -15.35 8.04 -2.02
CA PRO A 40 -15.18 7.11 -0.91
C PRO A 40 -14.51 5.81 -1.36
N LYS A 41 -13.31 5.56 -0.83
CA LYS A 41 -12.53 4.34 -1.04
C LYS A 41 -11.70 4.09 0.22
N LYS A 42 -11.43 2.84 0.57
CA LYS A 42 -10.63 2.48 1.73
C LYS A 42 -9.20 3.02 1.64
N ILE A 43 -8.56 3.22 2.78
CA ILE A 43 -7.16 3.62 2.86
C ILE A 43 -6.34 2.41 3.34
N PHE A 44 -5.24 2.14 2.63
CA PHE A 44 -4.20 1.18 3.01
C PHE A 44 -2.97 1.97 3.42
N VAL A 45 -2.44 1.72 4.64
CA VAL A 45 -1.30 2.48 5.17
C VAL A 45 -0.13 1.54 5.46
N ASP A 46 1.04 1.85 4.93
CA ASP A 46 2.33 1.29 5.37
C ASP A 46 2.93 2.20 6.44
N ILE A 47 2.88 1.76 7.70
CA ILE A 47 3.57 2.44 8.80
C ILE A 47 4.97 1.86 8.94
N TYR A 48 5.98 2.66 8.63
CA TYR A 48 7.38 2.25 8.63
C TYR A 48 8.25 3.19 9.47
N THR A 49 9.53 2.87 9.62
CA THR A 49 10.59 3.78 10.07
C THR A 49 11.86 3.58 9.23
N ASN A 50 12.72 4.59 9.15
CA ASN A 50 13.93 4.54 8.32
C ASN A 50 14.94 3.48 8.80
N TRP A 51 15.01 3.23 10.10
CA TRP A 51 15.91 2.23 10.70
C TRP A 51 15.39 0.79 10.63
N CYS A 52 14.12 0.58 10.28
CA CYS A 52 13.45 -0.72 10.33
C CYS A 52 13.88 -1.63 9.16
N GLY A 53 14.65 -2.65 9.43
CA GLY A 53 15.09 -3.64 8.43
C GLY A 53 13.93 -4.37 7.74
N PRO A 54 12.96 -4.96 8.48
CA PRO A 54 11.78 -5.59 7.88
C PRO A 54 10.92 -4.64 7.03
N CYS A 55 10.88 -3.32 7.35
CA CYS A 55 10.19 -2.32 6.51
C CYS A 55 10.87 -2.16 5.15
N LYS A 56 12.20 -2.14 5.13
CA LYS A 56 12.99 -2.09 3.88
C LYS A 56 12.74 -3.34 3.03
N MET A 57 12.67 -4.52 3.66
CA MET A 57 12.31 -5.77 2.98
C MET A 57 10.88 -5.73 2.41
N LEU A 58 9.90 -5.20 3.16
CA LEU A 58 8.54 -5.04 2.69
C LEU A 58 8.48 -4.13 1.45
N SER A 59 9.21 -3.01 1.48
CA SER A 59 9.30 -2.08 0.36
C SER A 59 9.96 -2.70 -0.88
N SER A 60 11.06 -3.48 -0.72
CA SER A 60 11.81 -4.04 -1.84
C SER A 60 11.23 -5.33 -2.42
N ASN A 61 10.60 -6.18 -1.60
CA ASN A 61 10.18 -7.53 -2.01
C ASN A 61 8.66 -7.63 -2.21
N THR A 62 7.87 -6.92 -1.39
CA THR A 62 6.41 -7.05 -1.40
C THR A 62 5.75 -5.97 -2.25
N PHE A 63 6.09 -4.70 -2.00
CA PHE A 63 5.46 -3.58 -2.69
C PHE A 63 5.93 -3.38 -4.14
N THR A 64 6.99 -4.07 -4.56
CA THR A 64 7.44 -4.14 -5.96
C THR A 64 6.69 -5.17 -6.79
N ASN A 65 5.88 -6.04 -6.15
CA ASN A 65 5.06 -7.01 -6.87
C ASN A 65 3.99 -6.29 -7.70
N LYS A 66 3.96 -6.57 -9.01
CA LYS A 66 3.12 -5.86 -9.98
C LYS A 66 1.62 -6.07 -9.74
N ASP A 67 1.23 -7.30 -9.40
CA ASP A 67 -0.17 -7.64 -9.15
C ASP A 67 -0.67 -6.97 -7.88
N LEU A 68 0.14 -7.00 -6.82
CA LEU A 68 -0.14 -6.31 -5.57
C LEU A 68 -0.23 -4.80 -5.78
N ALA A 69 0.74 -4.19 -6.45
CA ALA A 69 0.76 -2.74 -6.70
C ALA A 69 -0.47 -2.30 -7.51
N LYS A 70 -0.83 -3.08 -8.53
CA LYS A 70 -2.05 -2.83 -9.30
C LYS A 70 -3.29 -2.92 -8.41
N TYR A 71 -3.41 -4.00 -7.62
CA TYR A 71 -4.57 -4.22 -6.76
C TYR A 71 -4.74 -3.11 -5.72
N VAL A 72 -3.64 -2.69 -5.08
CA VAL A 72 -3.62 -1.60 -4.10
C VAL A 72 -4.07 -0.29 -4.74
N ASN A 73 -3.51 0.09 -5.90
CA ASN A 73 -3.89 1.32 -6.59
C ASN A 73 -5.37 1.35 -7.01
N ASP A 74 -5.90 0.21 -7.45
CA ASP A 74 -7.28 0.12 -7.92
C ASP A 74 -8.29 0.19 -6.75
N ASN A 75 -7.98 -0.42 -5.62
CA ASN A 75 -8.94 -0.65 -4.54
C ASN A 75 -8.75 0.24 -3.31
N TYR A 76 -7.60 0.92 -3.17
CA TYR A 76 -7.25 1.72 -2.00
C TYR A 76 -6.71 3.10 -2.36
N TYR A 77 -6.71 4.00 -1.38
CA TYR A 77 -5.79 5.13 -1.33
C TYR A 77 -4.57 4.69 -0.52
N PRO A 78 -3.42 4.44 -1.17
CA PRO A 78 -2.24 3.93 -0.46
C PRO A 78 -1.48 5.07 0.20
N VAL A 79 -1.23 4.94 1.49
CA VAL A 79 -0.46 5.89 2.29
C VAL A 79 0.84 5.24 2.75
N LYS A 80 1.96 5.97 2.62
CA LYS A 80 3.24 5.57 3.19
C LYS A 80 3.63 6.56 4.27
N PHE A 81 3.69 6.10 5.53
CA PHE A 81 3.85 6.99 6.67
C PHE A 81 4.99 6.56 7.57
N ASN A 82 5.94 7.48 7.84
CA ASN A 82 6.99 7.24 8.81
C ASN A 82 6.44 7.43 10.23
N GLY A 83 6.30 6.32 10.96
CA GLY A 83 5.77 6.32 12.33
C GLY A 83 6.64 7.03 13.36
N GLU A 84 7.87 7.41 13.02
CA GLU A 84 8.77 8.25 13.81
C GLU A 84 9.21 9.51 13.03
N GLY A 85 8.45 9.90 11.99
CA GLY A 85 8.71 11.08 11.18
C GLY A 85 8.12 12.36 11.75
N ASN A 86 8.22 13.44 10.96
CA ASN A 86 7.75 14.78 11.32
C ASN A 86 6.60 15.29 10.43
N GLU A 87 6.00 14.41 9.62
CA GLU A 87 4.84 14.77 8.80
C GLU A 87 3.70 15.26 9.69
N VAL A 88 3.04 16.35 9.30
CA VAL A 88 1.82 16.80 9.98
C VAL A 88 0.62 16.05 9.42
N VAL A 89 -0.22 15.52 10.30
CA VAL A 89 -1.42 14.76 9.92
C VAL A 89 -2.67 15.42 10.48
N ASN A 90 -3.63 15.73 9.60
CA ASN A 90 -4.96 16.22 9.99
C ASN A 90 -5.96 15.07 9.94
N TYR A 91 -6.30 14.51 11.09
CA TYR A 91 -7.17 13.35 11.17
C TYR A 91 -8.37 13.62 12.08
N LYS A 92 -9.59 13.44 11.56
CA LYS A 92 -10.87 13.66 12.27
C LYS A 92 -10.96 15.01 12.96
N GLY A 93 -10.49 16.08 12.29
CA GLY A 93 -10.53 17.45 12.81
C GLY A 93 -9.44 17.79 13.82
N GLN A 94 -8.58 16.85 14.15
CA GLN A 94 -7.44 17.05 15.03
C GLN A 94 -6.13 17.08 14.23
N LYS A 95 -5.22 17.99 14.60
CA LYS A 95 -3.87 18.09 14.05
C LYS A 95 -2.90 17.28 14.92
N PHE A 96 -2.13 16.42 14.30
CA PHE A 96 -1.09 15.62 14.93
C PHE A 96 0.28 16.06 14.41
N GLU A 97 1.18 16.38 15.32
CA GLU A 97 2.56 16.78 15.05
C GLU A 97 3.52 16.02 15.97
N ASN A 98 4.63 15.57 15.45
CA ASN A 98 5.68 14.95 16.26
C ASN A 98 6.63 16.01 16.82
N LYS A 99 6.26 16.65 17.92
CA LYS A 99 7.08 17.69 18.59
C LYS A 99 8.38 17.14 19.18
N GLY A 100 8.48 15.83 19.37
CA GLY A 100 9.69 15.18 19.86
C GLY A 100 10.64 14.70 18.77
N TYR A 101 10.32 14.96 17.50
CA TYR A 101 11.17 14.57 16.38
C TYR A 101 12.52 15.29 16.40
N ASP A 102 13.61 14.52 16.31
CA ASP A 102 14.97 15.03 16.22
C ASP A 102 15.52 14.75 14.79
N PRO A 103 15.77 15.78 13.98
CA PRO A 103 16.32 15.59 12.62
C PRO A 103 17.67 14.88 12.59
N ALA A 104 18.51 15.03 13.62
CA ALA A 104 19.80 14.34 13.70
C ALA A 104 19.66 12.82 13.86
N ARG A 105 18.48 12.35 14.25
CA ARG A 105 18.15 10.93 14.46
C ARG A 105 17.22 10.38 13.38
N SER A 106 17.09 11.03 12.23
CA SER A 106 16.18 10.63 11.16
C SER A 106 16.39 9.18 10.66
N GLU A 107 17.62 8.68 10.69
CA GLU A 107 17.97 7.31 10.26
C GLU A 107 18.09 6.30 11.40
N THR A 108 17.82 6.72 12.64
CA THR A 108 17.84 5.88 13.84
C THR A 108 16.50 5.98 14.57
N ARG A 109 16.40 5.37 15.76
CA ARG A 109 15.18 5.48 16.59
C ARG A 109 14.92 6.93 16.97
N ASN A 110 13.68 7.37 16.75
CA ASN A 110 13.22 8.73 17.03
C ASN A 110 11.97 8.69 17.91
N SER A 111 11.43 9.86 18.26
CA SER A 111 10.18 9.96 18.96
C SER A 111 9.03 9.38 18.10
N PRO A 112 8.15 8.52 18.63
CA PRO A 112 6.99 8.06 17.91
C PRO A 112 6.05 9.25 17.57
N HIS A 113 5.54 9.24 16.35
CA HIS A 113 4.54 10.22 15.93
C HIS A 113 3.21 9.95 16.67
N PRO A 114 2.54 10.97 17.25
CA PRO A 114 1.34 10.78 18.07
C PRO A 114 0.21 10.01 17.38
N ILE A 115 0.07 10.10 16.05
CA ILE A 115 -0.95 9.37 15.29
C ILE A 115 -0.77 7.84 15.37
N THR A 116 0.45 7.34 15.62
CA THR A 116 0.69 5.91 15.77
C THR A 116 -0.02 5.33 17.00
N SER A 117 -0.13 6.11 18.08
CA SER A 117 -0.89 5.73 19.27
C SER A 117 -2.40 5.68 18.99
N VAL A 118 -2.93 6.61 18.18
CA VAL A 118 -4.35 6.59 17.75
C VAL A 118 -4.68 5.32 16.99
N PHE A 119 -3.75 4.84 16.15
CA PHE A 119 -3.90 3.61 15.39
C PHE A 119 -3.36 2.36 16.10
N GLN A 120 -2.97 2.47 17.37
CA GLN A 120 -2.47 1.37 18.20
C GLN A 120 -1.28 0.62 17.57
N VAL A 121 -0.39 1.36 16.92
CA VAL A 121 0.81 0.78 16.29
C VAL A 121 1.86 0.46 17.34
N ALA A 122 2.11 -0.83 17.57
CA ALA A 122 3.05 -1.31 18.59
C ALA A 122 4.41 -1.77 17.99
N ALA A 123 4.50 -1.96 16.68
CA ALA A 123 5.67 -2.47 15.99
C ALA A 123 5.78 -1.95 14.56
N TYR A 124 6.96 -2.06 13.94
CA TYR A 124 7.21 -1.70 12.55
C TYR A 124 7.76 -2.90 11.76
N PRO A 125 7.32 -3.10 10.51
CA PRO A 125 6.21 -2.39 9.86
C PRO A 125 4.85 -2.80 10.42
N THR A 126 3.84 -1.95 10.25
CA THR A 126 2.44 -2.31 10.44
C THR A 126 1.63 -1.79 9.26
N MET A 127 0.89 -2.68 8.60
CA MET A 127 -0.07 -2.30 7.56
C MET A 127 -1.42 -2.03 8.20
N LEU A 128 -1.95 -0.80 8.03
CA LEU A 128 -3.28 -0.44 8.51
C LEU A 128 -4.31 -0.48 7.37
N PHE A 129 -5.50 -0.90 7.72
CA PHE A 129 -6.68 -0.83 6.86
C PHE A 129 -7.71 0.09 7.49
N LEU A 130 -8.12 1.13 6.77
CA LEU A 130 -9.16 2.06 7.20
C LEU A 130 -10.36 1.97 6.26
N ASP A 131 -11.55 2.13 6.81
CA ASP A 131 -12.79 2.16 6.03
C ASP A 131 -12.95 3.44 5.19
N GLU A 132 -14.07 3.57 4.49
CA GLU A 132 -14.39 4.71 3.62
C GLU A 132 -14.65 6.01 4.39
N GLN A 133 -14.66 6.00 5.71
CA GLN A 133 -14.74 7.14 6.63
C GLN A 133 -13.45 7.35 7.43
N ALA A 134 -12.35 6.72 6.98
CA ALA A 134 -11.06 6.71 7.65
C ALA A 134 -11.10 6.16 9.09
N ASN A 135 -12.05 5.30 9.46
CA ASN A 135 -11.99 4.57 10.72
C ASN A 135 -11.03 3.38 10.60
N LEU A 136 -10.26 3.12 11.64
CA LEU A 136 -9.40 1.95 11.70
C LEU A 136 -10.25 0.67 11.70
N LEU A 137 -10.01 -0.20 10.72
CA LEU A 137 -10.56 -1.56 10.69
C LEU A 137 -9.62 -2.52 11.42
N THR A 138 -8.34 -2.51 11.07
CA THR A 138 -7.31 -3.34 11.72
C THR A 138 -5.90 -2.84 11.39
N GLY A 139 -4.93 -3.31 12.19
CA GLY A 139 -3.51 -3.24 11.92
C GLY A 139 -2.91 -4.64 11.81
N VAL A 140 -2.15 -4.91 10.76
CA VAL A 140 -1.43 -6.17 10.53
C VAL A 140 0.07 -5.90 10.67
N PRO A 141 0.69 -6.31 11.78
CA PRO A 141 2.11 -6.06 12.01
C PRO A 141 3.01 -7.07 11.30
N GLY A 142 4.25 -6.65 11.01
CA GLY A 142 5.33 -7.50 10.54
C GLY A 142 5.47 -7.54 9.02
N TYR A 143 6.54 -8.20 8.58
CA TYR A 143 6.83 -8.45 7.17
C TYR A 143 5.88 -9.51 6.61
N LEU A 144 5.27 -9.23 5.47
CA LEU A 144 4.46 -10.17 4.71
C LEU A 144 4.95 -10.24 3.27
N THR A 145 4.97 -11.45 2.71
CA THR A 145 5.17 -11.66 1.27
C THR A 145 3.96 -11.16 0.47
N PRO A 146 4.06 -10.97 -0.86
CA PRO A 146 2.91 -10.55 -1.67
C PRO A 146 1.68 -11.43 -1.47
N SER A 147 1.84 -12.75 -1.46
CA SER A 147 0.73 -13.69 -1.25
C SER A 147 0.16 -13.63 0.17
N GLN A 148 0.99 -13.45 1.18
CA GLN A 148 0.50 -13.28 2.56
C GLN A 148 -0.27 -11.96 2.76
N LEU A 149 0.10 -10.90 2.04
CA LEU A 149 -0.64 -9.64 2.10
C LEU A 149 -1.90 -9.66 1.24
N GLU A 150 -1.93 -10.48 0.18
CA GLU A 150 -3.08 -10.60 -0.74
C GLU A 150 -4.39 -10.90 -0.03
N ILE A 151 -4.36 -11.84 0.93
CA ILE A 151 -5.58 -12.25 1.64
C ILE A 151 -6.18 -11.09 2.42
N PHE A 152 -5.37 -10.27 3.09
CA PHE A 152 -5.84 -9.10 3.83
C PHE A 152 -6.34 -8.01 2.88
N LEU A 153 -5.59 -7.72 1.81
CA LEU A 153 -6.02 -6.76 0.80
C LEU A 153 -7.40 -7.09 0.23
N LYS A 154 -7.65 -8.37 -0.09
CA LYS A 154 -8.95 -8.79 -0.63
C LYS A 154 -10.04 -8.87 0.43
N LEU A 155 -9.72 -9.34 1.64
CA LEU A 155 -10.66 -9.39 2.77
C LEU A 155 -11.29 -8.00 3.04
N PHE A 156 -10.46 -6.96 3.07
CA PHE A 156 -10.95 -5.61 3.35
C PHE A 156 -11.54 -4.92 2.12
N ALA A 157 -10.94 -5.04 0.93
CA ALA A 157 -11.49 -4.44 -0.29
C ALA A 157 -12.89 -4.94 -0.63
N ASN A 158 -13.11 -6.26 -0.49
CA ASN A 158 -14.39 -6.90 -0.79
C ASN A 158 -15.44 -6.77 0.33
N ASN A 159 -15.08 -6.19 1.47
CA ASN A 159 -15.90 -6.15 2.68
C ASN A 159 -16.18 -7.53 3.33
N ASP A 160 -15.41 -8.56 3.00
CA ASP A 160 -15.56 -9.90 3.57
C ASP A 160 -15.30 -9.90 5.09
N TYR A 161 -14.50 -8.95 5.60
CA TYR A 161 -14.27 -8.75 7.04
C TYR A 161 -15.57 -8.55 7.86
N LYS A 162 -16.68 -8.16 7.22
CA LYS A 162 -17.97 -7.99 7.89
C LYS A 162 -18.61 -9.34 8.29
N THR A 163 -18.20 -10.41 7.62
CA THR A 163 -18.65 -11.79 7.89
C THR A 163 -17.55 -12.64 8.52
N VAL A 164 -16.29 -12.22 8.44
CA VAL A 164 -15.13 -12.88 9.01
C VAL A 164 -14.78 -12.18 10.34
N THR A 165 -15.50 -12.51 11.41
CA THR A 165 -15.45 -11.78 12.69
C THR A 165 -14.74 -12.56 13.81
N SER A 166 -14.43 -13.85 13.57
CA SER A 166 -13.75 -14.72 14.50
C SER A 166 -12.49 -15.35 13.90
N GLN A 167 -11.61 -15.87 14.75
CA GLN A 167 -10.42 -16.61 14.33
C GLN A 167 -10.76 -17.85 13.51
N GLU A 168 -11.85 -18.55 13.85
CA GLU A 168 -12.32 -19.75 13.13
C GLU A 168 -12.80 -19.37 11.72
N GLU A 169 -13.59 -18.31 11.59
CA GLU A 169 -14.04 -17.79 10.30
C GLU A 169 -12.87 -17.33 9.43
N PHE A 170 -11.88 -16.70 10.03
CA PHE A 170 -10.66 -16.32 9.29
C PHE A 170 -9.88 -17.54 8.80
N GLN A 171 -9.72 -18.59 9.62
CA GLN A 171 -9.09 -19.83 9.21
C GLN A 171 -9.85 -20.50 8.05
N LYS A 172 -11.19 -20.52 8.11
CA LYS A 172 -12.04 -21.01 7.04
C LYS A 172 -11.92 -20.16 5.77
N TYR A 173 -11.89 -18.83 5.92
CA TYR A 173 -11.67 -17.92 4.80
C TYR A 173 -10.30 -18.19 4.16
N GLN A 174 -9.26 -18.31 4.95
CA GLN A 174 -7.90 -18.59 4.48
C GLN A 174 -7.78 -19.96 3.77
N SER A 175 -8.40 -21.00 4.31
CA SER A 175 -8.35 -22.35 3.70
C SER A 175 -9.04 -22.41 2.33
N ASN A 176 -10.03 -21.57 2.08
CA ASN A 176 -10.76 -21.47 0.82
C ASN A 176 -10.22 -20.38 -0.12
N PHE A 177 -9.21 -19.61 0.35
CA PHE A 177 -8.72 -18.45 -0.39
C PHE A 177 -7.95 -18.85 -1.65
N LYS A 178 -8.29 -18.22 -2.77
CA LYS A 178 -7.60 -18.43 -4.04
C LYS A 178 -6.61 -17.28 -4.27
N TYR A 179 -5.33 -17.59 -4.08
CA TYR A 179 -4.25 -16.65 -4.37
C TYR A 179 -4.13 -16.42 -5.87
N THR A 180 -3.96 -15.17 -6.26
CA THR A 180 -3.86 -14.76 -7.67
C THR A 180 -2.62 -13.91 -7.96
N PHE A 181 -1.97 -13.34 -6.93
CA PHE A 181 -0.75 -12.60 -7.14
C PHE A 181 0.39 -13.55 -7.48
N LYS A 182 1.02 -13.31 -8.61
CA LYS A 182 2.16 -14.11 -9.06
C LYS A 182 3.40 -13.77 -8.22
N ALA A 183 4.30 -14.73 -8.07
CA ALA A 183 5.62 -14.43 -7.51
C ALA A 183 6.37 -13.42 -8.40
N ASN A 184 7.26 -12.63 -7.77
CA ASN A 184 8.13 -11.70 -8.50
C ASN A 184 9.14 -12.48 -9.36
#